data_f6ef9ce4c690cb9d9387ca76987a2f0e
#
_entry.id   f6ef9ce4c690cb9d9387ca76987a2f0e
#
_cell.length_a   1.000
_cell.length_b   1.000
_cell.length_c   1.000
_cell.angle_alpha   90.00
_cell.angle_beta   90.00
_cell.angle_gamma   90.00
#
_symmetry.space_group_name_H-M   'P 1'
#
loop_
_entity.id
_entity.type
_entity.pdbx_description
1 polymer ?
#
loop_
_entity_poly.entity_id
_entity_poly.type
_entity_poly.pdbx_seq_one_letter_code
_entity_poly.pdbx_strand_id
1 'polypeptide(L)'
;MDLSNLKAPIPNQKSTKRVGRGQGSGRGEQSGRGHNGQKSRSGHKQRAWFEGGQMPLQRRLPKFGFTNINRKEFRVINVHTISEFIEAGKLNKTISLEELINSGLASEGEKVKLLGRGELEQKIEIEVHAASKSASEKVEAAGGSLTLVQN
;
A
#
# COMPACT_ATOMS: atom_id res chain seq x y z
N MET A 1 15.09 -7.56 -37.41
CA MET A 1 14.91 -6.13 -37.07
C MET A 1 15.83 -5.34 -37.94
N ASP A 2 15.32 -4.55 -38.88
CA ASP A 2 16.17 -3.75 -39.76
C ASP A 2 16.48 -2.41 -39.11
N LEU A 3 17.76 -2.02 -39.10
CA LEU A 3 18.23 -0.76 -38.51
C LEU A 3 17.53 0.48 -39.13
N SER A 4 17.07 0.38 -40.38
CA SER A 4 16.33 1.44 -41.07
C SER A 4 14.95 1.72 -40.44
N ASN A 5 14.37 0.75 -39.71
CA ASN A 5 13.05 0.86 -39.08
C ASN A 5 13.09 1.29 -37.63
N LEU A 6 14.29 1.56 -37.10
CA LEU A 6 14.45 2.07 -35.72
C LEU A 6 13.94 3.51 -35.64
N LYS A 7 12.89 3.71 -34.88
CA LYS A 7 12.36 5.04 -34.55
C LYS A 7 12.60 5.30 -33.06
N ALA A 8 13.12 6.50 -32.75
CA ALA A 8 13.24 6.91 -31.35
C ALA A 8 11.85 6.99 -30.69
N PRO A 9 11.66 6.52 -29.45
CA PRO A 9 10.41 6.69 -28.73
C PRO A 9 10.08 8.18 -28.59
N ILE A 10 8.82 8.55 -28.75
CA ILE A 10 8.34 9.92 -28.63
C ILE A 10 7.79 10.13 -27.21
N PRO A 11 8.26 11.15 -26.47
CA PRO A 11 9.31 12.12 -26.82
C PRO A 11 10.72 11.67 -26.35
N ASN A 12 11.62 11.40 -27.26
CA ASN A 12 13.01 11.07 -26.94
C ASN A 12 13.82 12.28 -26.46
N GLN A 13 13.50 13.47 -26.95
CA GLN A 13 14.13 14.71 -26.55
C GLN A 13 13.10 15.75 -26.17
N LYS A 14 13.28 16.36 -24.99
CA LYS A 14 12.53 17.54 -24.60
C LYS A 14 13.25 18.77 -25.16
N SER A 15 12.55 19.61 -25.92
CA SER A 15 13.11 20.88 -26.34
C SER A 15 13.40 21.74 -25.11
N THR A 16 14.62 22.27 -25.02
CA THR A 16 15.03 23.17 -23.93
C THR A 16 14.26 24.47 -24.05
N LYS A 17 13.47 24.81 -23.05
CA LYS A 17 12.74 26.06 -23.00
C LYS A 17 13.65 27.20 -22.59
N ARG A 18 13.91 28.14 -23.50
CA ARG A 18 14.68 29.34 -23.23
C ARG A 18 13.75 30.45 -22.69
N VAL A 19 14.06 31.02 -21.54
CA VAL A 19 13.29 32.09 -20.90
C VAL A 19 14.06 33.42 -20.97
N GLY A 20 13.37 34.55 -20.77
CA GLY A 20 14.00 35.87 -20.82
C GLY A 20 14.47 36.25 -22.24
N ARG A 21 13.71 35.89 -23.29
CA ARG A 21 14.06 36.15 -24.71
C ARG A 21 12.98 36.96 -25.42
N GLY A 22 12.56 38.06 -24.80
CA GLY A 22 11.59 39.03 -25.33
C GLY A 22 10.15 38.74 -24.95
N GLN A 23 9.31 39.75 -25.06
CA GLN A 23 7.90 39.71 -24.63
C GLN A 23 7.07 38.72 -25.49
N GLY A 24 7.34 38.66 -26.80
CA GLY A 24 6.66 37.76 -27.71
C GLY A 24 6.84 36.27 -27.42
N SER A 25 7.86 35.90 -26.60
CA SER A 25 8.04 34.52 -26.15
C SER A 25 7.03 34.08 -25.09
N GLY A 26 6.21 35.00 -24.55
CA GLY A 26 5.31 34.77 -23.40
C GLY A 26 6.03 34.54 -22.06
N ARG A 27 7.36 34.60 -22.03
CA ARG A 27 8.20 34.47 -20.82
C ARG A 27 9.41 35.38 -20.88
N GLY A 28 9.20 36.62 -21.27
CA GLY A 28 10.22 37.64 -21.42
C GLY A 28 10.80 38.10 -20.07
N GLU A 29 10.41 39.29 -19.66
CA GLU A 29 11.02 40.04 -18.59
C GLU A 29 11.20 39.28 -17.26
N GLN A 30 10.14 38.60 -16.81
CA GLN A 30 10.15 37.92 -15.49
C GLN A 30 10.39 36.41 -15.58
N SER A 31 10.63 35.90 -16.77
CA SER A 31 10.92 34.47 -17.02
C SER A 31 9.88 33.48 -16.46
N GLY A 32 8.64 33.96 -16.21
CA GLY A 32 7.55 33.18 -15.64
C GLY A 32 7.56 33.08 -14.11
N ARG A 33 8.39 33.88 -13.42
CA ARG A 33 8.47 33.89 -11.94
C ARG A 33 7.63 34.97 -11.29
N GLY A 34 7.04 35.90 -12.10
CA GLY A 34 6.31 37.06 -11.62
C GLY A 34 7.24 38.12 -11.03
N HIS A 35 6.63 39.06 -10.34
CA HIS A 35 7.37 40.16 -9.65
C HIS A 35 8.13 39.63 -8.42
N ASN A 36 8.74 40.54 -7.67
CA ASN A 36 9.50 40.25 -6.47
C ASN A 36 8.70 39.44 -5.42
N GLY A 37 9.38 38.61 -4.68
CA GLY A 37 8.83 37.82 -3.63
C GLY A 37 9.67 36.57 -3.38
N GLN A 38 9.35 35.86 -2.33
CA GLN A 38 10.08 34.66 -1.94
C GLN A 38 10.08 33.59 -3.04
N LYS A 39 8.95 33.42 -3.76
CA LYS A 39 8.79 32.41 -4.82
C LYS A 39 9.60 32.72 -6.09
N SER A 40 9.99 33.98 -6.30
CA SER A 40 10.79 34.39 -7.46
C SER A 40 12.31 34.20 -7.26
N ARG A 41 12.75 33.90 -6.04
CA ARG A 41 14.17 33.74 -5.71
C ARG A 41 14.67 32.35 -6.05
N SER A 42 15.98 32.24 -6.30
CA SER A 42 16.66 30.97 -6.49
C SER A 42 16.66 30.19 -5.18
N GLY A 43 16.52 28.85 -5.24
CA GLY A 43 16.54 27.99 -4.07
C GLY A 43 15.25 28.01 -3.21
N HIS A 44 14.21 28.77 -3.60
CA HIS A 44 12.94 28.74 -2.87
C HIS A 44 12.32 27.35 -2.93
N LYS A 45 12.00 26.79 -1.76
CA LYS A 45 11.20 25.57 -1.61
C LYS A 45 9.89 25.92 -0.90
N GLN A 46 8.78 25.63 -1.54
CA GLN A 46 7.47 25.76 -0.91
C GLN A 46 7.29 24.64 0.11
N ARG A 47 7.00 25.02 1.35
CA ARG A 47 6.65 24.06 2.41
C ARG A 47 5.14 23.84 2.36
N ALA A 48 4.70 22.61 2.12
CA ALA A 48 3.28 22.27 1.98
C ALA A 48 2.43 22.61 3.23
N TRP A 49 3.08 22.63 4.39
CA TRP A 49 2.44 22.90 5.68
C TRP A 49 2.56 24.36 6.17
N PHE A 50 3.09 25.29 5.36
CA PHE A 50 3.28 26.68 5.77
C PHE A 50 2.01 27.50 5.54
N GLU A 51 1.47 28.09 6.61
CA GLU A 51 0.24 28.88 6.64
C GLU A 51 0.50 30.39 6.78
N GLY A 52 1.47 30.92 6.04
CA GLY A 52 1.76 32.36 6.01
C GLY A 52 2.29 32.98 7.31
N GLY A 53 2.72 32.18 8.27
CA GLY A 53 3.17 32.62 9.60
C GLY A 53 2.18 32.25 10.72
N GLN A 54 0.94 31.91 10.37
CA GLN A 54 0.00 31.34 11.33
C GLN A 54 0.51 29.96 11.80
N MET A 55 0.26 29.60 13.07
CA MET A 55 0.61 28.27 13.58
C MET A 55 -0.05 27.18 12.73
N PRO A 56 0.72 26.27 12.13
CA PRO A 56 0.17 25.22 11.28
C PRO A 56 -0.84 24.33 12.00
N LEU A 57 -1.85 23.83 11.29
CA LEU A 57 -2.95 23.04 11.83
C LEU A 57 -2.45 21.85 12.68
N GLN A 58 -1.42 21.17 12.23
CA GLN A 58 -0.78 20.05 12.96
C GLN A 58 -0.28 20.43 14.37
N ARG A 59 0.03 21.70 14.61
CA ARG A 59 0.46 22.20 15.94
C ARG A 59 -0.71 22.75 16.76
N ARG A 60 -1.80 23.13 16.11
CA ARG A 60 -3.03 23.60 16.77
C ARG A 60 -3.85 22.44 17.34
N LEU A 61 -3.76 21.27 16.71
CA LEU A 61 -4.48 20.09 17.17
C LEU A 61 -3.80 19.48 18.41
N PRO A 62 -4.57 19.17 19.47
CA PRO A 62 -4.05 18.49 20.62
C PRO A 62 -3.47 17.11 20.24
N LYS A 63 -2.34 16.78 20.80
CA LYS A 63 -1.77 15.43 20.69
C LYS A 63 -2.52 14.50 21.63
N PHE A 64 -2.85 13.31 21.14
CA PHE A 64 -3.55 12.30 21.94
C PHE A 64 -2.95 10.92 21.71
N GLY A 65 -3.10 10.06 22.72
CA GLY A 65 -2.68 8.67 22.63
C GLY A 65 -1.16 8.46 22.65
N PHE A 66 -0.80 7.22 22.56
CA PHE A 66 0.59 6.77 22.47
C PHE A 66 0.67 5.50 21.63
N THR A 67 1.84 5.21 21.10
CA THR A 67 2.09 3.96 20.37
C THR A 67 2.62 2.92 21.35
N ASN A 68 1.88 1.81 21.52
CA ASN A 68 2.34 0.69 22.34
C ASN A 68 3.37 -0.13 21.54
N ILE A 69 4.64 -0.07 21.96
CA ILE A 69 5.75 -0.83 21.34
C ILE A 69 5.61 -2.34 21.49
N ASN A 70 4.88 -2.82 22.50
CA ASN A 70 4.63 -4.24 22.72
C ASN A 70 3.35 -4.75 22.04
N ARG A 71 2.77 -3.97 21.12
CA ARG A 71 1.57 -4.35 20.38
C ARG A 71 1.86 -5.55 19.49
N LYS A 72 1.11 -6.62 19.71
CA LYS A 72 1.13 -7.78 18.79
C LYS A 72 0.18 -7.52 17.63
N GLU A 73 0.72 -7.47 16.44
CA GLU A 73 -0.06 -7.30 15.21
C GLU A 73 -0.27 -8.66 14.54
N PHE A 74 -1.44 -8.84 13.96
CA PHE A 74 -1.80 -10.05 13.23
C PHE A 74 -2.21 -9.69 11.81
N ARG A 75 -1.73 -10.45 10.86
CA ARG A 75 -2.26 -10.46 9.50
C ARG A 75 -3.61 -11.16 9.53
N VAL A 76 -4.65 -10.44 9.19
CA VAL A 76 -6.03 -10.97 9.21
C VAL A 76 -6.34 -11.62 7.88
N ILE A 77 -6.80 -12.88 7.92
CA ILE A 77 -7.33 -13.61 6.77
C ILE A 77 -8.75 -14.04 7.09
N ASN A 78 -9.68 -13.84 6.17
CA ASN A 78 -11.06 -14.26 6.34
C ASN A 78 -11.30 -15.63 5.69
N VAL A 79 -12.28 -16.37 6.23
CA VAL A 79 -12.67 -17.69 5.72
C VAL A 79 -13.04 -17.62 4.23
N HIS A 80 -13.80 -16.61 3.82
CA HIS A 80 -14.20 -16.44 2.43
C HIS A 80 -12.99 -16.25 1.48
N THR A 81 -11.94 -15.54 1.93
CA THR A 81 -10.74 -15.37 1.12
C THR A 81 -10.03 -16.69 0.86
N ILE A 82 -10.03 -17.58 1.86
CA ILE A 82 -9.48 -18.92 1.71
C ILE A 82 -10.29 -19.72 0.68
N SER A 83 -11.64 -19.67 0.77
CA SER A 83 -12.52 -20.34 -0.20
C SER A 83 -12.24 -19.86 -1.62
N GLU A 84 -12.15 -18.57 -1.86
CA GLU A 84 -11.82 -17.97 -3.17
C GLU A 84 -10.45 -18.45 -3.70
N PHE A 85 -9.47 -18.55 -2.83
CA PHE A 85 -8.12 -19.00 -3.23
C PHE A 85 -8.07 -20.49 -3.54
N ILE A 86 -8.88 -21.31 -2.86
CA ILE A 86 -9.01 -22.73 -3.16
C ILE A 86 -9.75 -22.93 -4.49
N GLU A 87 -10.83 -22.20 -4.73
CA GLU A 87 -11.57 -22.22 -6.00
C GLU A 87 -10.71 -21.75 -7.19
N ALA A 88 -9.86 -20.77 -6.96
CA ALA A 88 -8.89 -20.31 -7.95
C ALA A 88 -7.69 -21.28 -8.15
N GLY A 89 -7.64 -22.39 -7.41
CA GLY A 89 -6.55 -23.38 -7.48
C GLY A 89 -5.20 -22.88 -6.96
N LYS A 90 -5.20 -21.83 -6.15
CA LYS A 90 -3.98 -21.24 -5.56
C LYS A 90 -3.61 -21.81 -4.20
N LEU A 91 -4.57 -22.42 -3.51
CA LEU A 91 -4.39 -23.08 -2.23
C LEU A 91 -4.93 -24.50 -2.28
N ASN A 92 -4.27 -25.39 -1.53
CA ASN A 92 -4.69 -26.76 -1.31
C ASN A 92 -5.71 -26.82 -0.15
N LYS A 93 -6.24 -28.01 0.12
CA LYS A 93 -7.14 -28.26 1.28
C LYS A 93 -6.39 -28.32 2.60
N THR A 94 -5.10 -28.68 2.58
CA THR A 94 -4.21 -28.61 3.74
C THR A 94 -3.36 -27.35 3.58
N ILE A 95 -3.50 -26.41 4.48
CA ILE A 95 -2.93 -25.05 4.37
C ILE A 95 -1.95 -24.86 5.52
N SER A 96 -0.67 -24.92 5.22
CA SER A 96 0.40 -24.56 6.15
C SER A 96 0.68 -23.06 6.15
N LEU A 97 1.42 -22.56 7.13
CA LEU A 97 1.86 -21.16 7.15
C LEU A 97 2.70 -20.80 5.92
N GLU A 98 3.52 -21.73 5.42
CA GLU A 98 4.33 -21.53 4.22
C GLU A 98 3.46 -21.37 2.95
N GLU A 99 2.38 -22.13 2.84
CA GLU A 99 1.44 -22.00 1.72
C GLU A 99 0.71 -20.65 1.73
N LEU A 100 0.39 -20.13 2.93
CA LEU A 100 -0.19 -18.77 3.06
C LEU A 100 0.80 -17.70 2.61
N ILE A 101 2.09 -17.87 2.88
CA ILE A 101 3.14 -16.95 2.43
C ILE A 101 3.30 -17.04 0.90
N ASN A 102 3.40 -18.25 0.36
CA ASN A 102 3.58 -18.49 -1.07
C ASN A 102 2.39 -17.97 -1.92
N SER A 103 1.18 -18.06 -1.36
CA SER A 103 -0.02 -17.51 -2.00
C SER A 103 -0.14 -15.99 -1.90
N GLY A 104 0.72 -15.32 -1.12
CA GLY A 104 0.71 -13.88 -0.90
C GLY A 104 -0.36 -13.38 0.09
N LEU A 105 -0.98 -14.27 0.85
CA LEU A 105 -1.95 -13.91 1.89
C LEU A 105 -1.29 -13.43 3.18
N ALA A 106 -0.06 -13.89 3.45
CA ALA A 106 0.76 -13.47 4.57
C ALA A 106 2.19 -13.19 4.11
N SER A 107 2.95 -12.42 4.89
CA SER A 107 4.37 -12.21 4.68
C SER A 107 5.19 -13.00 5.70
N GLU A 108 6.45 -13.24 5.36
CA GLU A 108 7.36 -13.95 6.25
C GLU A 108 7.53 -13.21 7.59
N GLY A 109 7.39 -13.93 8.70
CA GLY A 109 7.45 -13.35 10.05
C GLY A 109 6.16 -12.71 10.57
N GLU A 110 5.10 -12.59 9.77
CA GLU A 110 3.80 -12.10 10.25
C GLU A 110 3.03 -13.18 11.01
N LYS A 111 2.36 -12.77 12.09
CA LYS A 111 1.41 -13.64 12.80
C LYS A 111 0.07 -13.60 12.11
N VAL A 112 -0.43 -14.77 11.71
CA VAL A 112 -1.69 -14.91 10.98
C VAL A 112 -2.84 -15.17 11.94
N LYS A 113 -3.97 -14.46 11.74
CA LYS A 113 -5.22 -14.67 12.46
C LYS A 113 -6.38 -14.93 11.49
N LEU A 114 -7.07 -16.06 11.68
CA LEU A 114 -8.25 -16.41 10.92
C LEU A 114 -9.51 -15.77 11.50
N LEU A 115 -10.30 -15.10 10.66
CA LEU A 115 -11.58 -14.51 11.01
C LEU A 115 -12.73 -15.17 10.24
N GLY A 116 -13.89 -15.26 10.89
CA GLY A 116 -15.06 -15.99 10.40
C GLY A 116 -15.95 -15.25 9.40
N ARG A 117 -15.47 -14.23 8.67
CA ARG A 117 -16.26 -13.57 7.65
C ARG A 117 -16.38 -14.46 6.41
N GLY A 118 -17.62 -14.61 5.92
CA GLY A 118 -17.96 -15.45 4.76
C GLY A 118 -18.39 -16.84 5.15
N GLU A 119 -18.61 -17.69 4.15
CA GLU A 119 -19.03 -19.09 4.29
C GLU A 119 -17.91 -20.02 3.83
N LEU A 120 -17.88 -21.22 4.39
CA LEU A 120 -16.93 -22.26 4.06
C LEU A 120 -17.69 -23.54 3.73
N GLU A 121 -17.71 -23.94 2.47
CA GLU A 121 -18.38 -25.14 2.01
C GLU A 121 -17.44 -26.34 1.91
N GLN A 122 -16.13 -26.09 1.90
CA GLN A 122 -15.12 -27.11 1.70
C GLN A 122 -14.42 -27.46 3.01
N LYS A 123 -14.11 -28.75 3.16
CA LYS A 123 -13.26 -29.22 4.27
C LYS A 123 -11.83 -28.71 4.08
N ILE A 124 -11.31 -28.00 5.09
CA ILE A 124 -9.95 -27.49 5.11
C ILE A 124 -9.23 -27.85 6.41
N GLU A 125 -7.93 -28.05 6.29
CA GLU A 125 -7.01 -28.19 7.42
C GLU A 125 -6.07 -27.00 7.39
N ILE A 126 -6.10 -26.16 8.43
CA ILE A 126 -5.35 -24.90 8.41
C ILE A 126 -4.52 -24.69 9.67
N GLU A 127 -3.27 -24.22 9.48
CA GLU A 127 -2.37 -23.82 10.53
C GLU A 127 -2.29 -22.30 10.62
N VAL A 128 -2.62 -21.74 11.80
CA VAL A 128 -2.59 -20.30 12.06
C VAL A 128 -2.14 -20.00 13.49
N HIS A 129 -1.74 -18.76 13.77
CA HIS A 129 -1.32 -18.34 15.11
C HIS A 129 -2.51 -18.00 16.02
N ALA A 130 -3.63 -17.57 15.45
CA ALA A 130 -4.85 -17.28 16.20
C ALA A 130 -6.10 -17.45 15.33
N ALA A 131 -7.22 -17.72 15.94
CA ALA A 131 -8.52 -17.75 15.27
C ALA A 131 -9.59 -17.04 16.10
N SER A 132 -10.66 -16.57 15.46
CA SER A 132 -11.84 -16.13 16.16
C SER A 132 -12.77 -17.32 16.44
N LYS A 133 -13.60 -17.24 17.47
CA LYS A 133 -14.57 -18.28 17.81
C LYS A 133 -15.46 -18.67 16.61
N SER A 134 -15.99 -17.66 15.90
CA SER A 134 -16.81 -17.87 14.72
C SER A 134 -16.04 -18.50 13.54
N ALA A 135 -14.71 -18.32 13.46
CA ALA A 135 -13.91 -18.98 12.44
C ALA A 135 -13.70 -20.47 12.78
N SER A 136 -13.41 -20.77 14.05
CA SER A 136 -13.27 -22.15 14.52
C SER A 136 -14.55 -22.96 14.30
N GLU A 137 -15.70 -22.39 14.71
CA GLU A 137 -17.02 -23.02 14.52
C GLU A 137 -17.32 -23.31 13.03
N LYS A 138 -16.96 -22.38 12.12
CA LYS A 138 -17.19 -22.58 10.67
C LYS A 138 -16.27 -23.64 10.07
N VAL A 139 -15.01 -23.67 10.48
CA VAL A 139 -14.07 -24.71 10.03
C VAL A 139 -14.48 -26.08 10.52
N GLU A 140 -14.89 -26.19 11.79
CA GLU A 140 -15.41 -27.44 12.37
C GLU A 140 -16.72 -27.88 11.71
N ALA A 141 -17.66 -26.94 11.47
CA ALA A 141 -18.92 -27.23 10.77
C ALA A 141 -18.71 -27.73 9.34
N ALA A 142 -17.67 -27.26 8.64
CA ALA A 142 -17.26 -27.75 7.34
C ALA A 142 -16.47 -29.09 7.41
N GLY A 143 -16.29 -29.66 8.62
CA GLY A 143 -15.56 -30.91 8.85
C GLY A 143 -14.04 -30.77 8.71
N GLY A 144 -13.52 -29.54 8.80
CA GLY A 144 -12.10 -29.22 8.78
C GLY A 144 -11.43 -29.30 10.16
N SER A 145 -10.12 -29.07 10.20
CA SER A 145 -9.36 -28.96 11.43
C SER A 145 -8.53 -27.68 11.45
N LEU A 146 -8.42 -27.08 12.64
CA LEU A 146 -7.66 -25.86 12.87
C LEU A 146 -6.55 -26.12 13.88
N THR A 147 -5.30 -25.94 13.48
CA THR A 147 -4.13 -26.09 14.35
C THR A 147 -3.59 -24.74 14.72
N LEU A 148 -3.44 -24.47 16.03
CA LEU A 148 -2.86 -23.23 16.53
C LEU A 148 -1.35 -23.41 16.77
N VAL A 149 -0.56 -22.67 16.02
CA VAL A 149 0.91 -22.65 16.18
C VAL A 149 1.26 -21.56 17.20
N GLN A 150 1.85 -21.97 18.30
CA GLN A 150 2.39 -21.03 19.31
C GLN A 150 3.83 -20.71 18.95
N ASN A 151 4.09 -19.44 18.76
CA ASN A 151 5.43 -18.87 18.62
C ASN A 151 5.67 -17.82 19.70
#